data_4160bb69da143d5a82c94c3088b7126f
#
_entry.id   4160bb69da143d5a82c94c3088b7126f
#
_cell.length_a   1.000
_cell.length_b   1.000
_cell.length_c   1.000
_cell.angle_alpha   90.00
_cell.angle_beta   90.00
_cell.angle_gamma   90.00
#
_symmetry.space_group_name_H-M   'P 1'
#
loop_
_entity.id
_entity.type
_entity.pdbx_description
1 polymer ?
#
loop_
_entity_poly.entity_id
_entity_poly.type
_entity_poly.pdbx_seq_one_letter_code
_entity_poly.pdbx_strand_id
1 'polypeptide(L)'
;MRSIHVKNILLEDGWQRDVRLQITNGIIQAIDFDVISDNDYEVDIAIPGLCNAHSHSFQRALSGLTEFKRLNENDNFWTWRAVMYRLVEQINPETLSAIAAQAYTEMVKNGYTSVIEFHYLHHQQGCHDLNNKLFHALAEAANITGIRLIYVPILYQRGGFNDEKLSTQQEQFYLSVEDLVEHYQYAKAELPNPHSIAIGVHSLRAVSKIALQEIIEFSKTEGIPLHLHIAEQQKEVNDFYALNKLRPVEWLYENFNLNQNWCLVHATHLTDIELKFVAKSGAVTCLCPTTEANLGDGIFRLKDYLAYGGNFAIGSDSNISIDPFEEIRWMEYAQRLIHEERNISSFNNYGSGHYLFNKTLQGGALASGDSKVGFIREGAYADLVTLSSENPSLIGHTNKTLLDAIIFSNHNVLIDRVMINGQWVNADKSVLENYKEALFSVMDYKLIP
;
A
#
# COMPACT_ATOMS: atom_id res chain seq x y z
N MET A 1 14.98 20.11 18.23
CA MET A 1 16.02 19.72 17.24
C MET A 1 16.61 18.41 17.69
N ARG A 2 16.69 17.43 16.81
CA ARG A 2 17.31 16.11 17.06
C ARG A 2 18.36 15.90 16.00
N SER A 3 19.49 15.30 16.36
CA SER A 3 20.51 14.90 15.40
C SER A 3 20.83 13.41 15.50
N ILE A 4 21.13 12.81 14.37
CA ILE A 4 21.44 11.39 14.21
C ILE A 4 22.68 11.30 13.33
N HIS A 5 23.68 10.58 13.80
CA HIS A 5 24.84 10.20 13.00
C HIS A 5 24.65 8.78 12.45
N VAL A 6 24.78 8.62 11.13
CA VAL A 6 24.60 7.35 10.44
C VAL A 6 25.87 6.96 9.72
N LYS A 7 26.43 5.79 10.06
CA LYS A 7 27.68 5.30 9.46
C LYS A 7 27.55 4.96 7.97
N ASN A 8 26.38 4.42 7.57
CA ASN A 8 26.08 4.10 6.18
C ASN A 8 24.60 4.36 5.88
N ILE A 9 24.29 5.28 4.98
CA ILE A 9 22.93 5.76 4.72
C ILE A 9 22.62 5.77 3.23
N LEU A 10 21.39 5.35 2.88
CA LEU A 10 20.87 5.47 1.52
C LEU A 10 20.13 6.80 1.36
N LEU A 11 20.80 7.78 0.77
CA LEU A 11 20.19 9.04 0.35
C LEU A 11 19.55 8.91 -1.04
N GLU A 12 18.84 9.94 -1.48
CA GLU A 12 18.23 9.98 -2.82
C GLU A 12 19.28 9.77 -3.93
N ASP A 13 20.48 10.36 -3.77
CA ASP A 13 21.60 10.26 -4.73
C ASP A 13 22.46 8.99 -4.56
N GLY A 14 22.07 8.09 -3.65
CA GLY A 14 22.76 6.84 -3.38
C GLY A 14 23.37 6.73 -1.98
N TRP A 15 24.15 5.69 -1.78
CA TRP A 15 24.78 5.40 -0.49
C TRP A 15 25.87 6.39 -0.12
N GLN A 16 25.81 6.90 1.11
CA GLN A 16 26.81 7.79 1.70
C GLN A 16 27.28 7.25 3.07
N ARG A 17 28.45 7.71 3.53
CA ARG A 17 29.03 7.32 4.83
C ARG A 17 29.19 8.53 5.73
N ASP A 18 29.14 8.25 7.04
CA ASP A 18 29.41 9.22 8.11
C ASP A 18 28.61 10.52 7.93
N VAL A 19 27.28 10.32 7.81
CA VAL A 19 26.32 11.39 7.56
C VAL A 19 25.57 11.75 8.84
N ARG A 20 25.47 13.03 9.12
CA ARG A 20 24.68 13.58 10.20
C ARG A 20 23.39 14.18 9.67
N LEU A 21 22.26 13.71 10.16
CA LEU A 21 20.94 14.27 9.88
C LEU A 21 20.52 15.22 11.00
N GLN A 22 20.12 16.44 10.64
CA GLN A 22 19.50 17.39 11.56
C GLN A 22 17.98 17.41 11.32
N ILE A 23 17.21 17.11 12.37
CA ILE A 23 15.75 16.91 12.26
C ILE A 23 15.04 17.91 13.17
N THR A 24 14.07 18.62 12.61
CA THR A 24 13.18 19.54 13.34
C THR A 24 11.74 19.39 12.86
N ASN A 25 10.80 19.23 13.78
CA ASN A 25 9.37 19.07 13.48
C ASN A 25 9.09 17.94 12.46
N GLY A 26 9.81 16.83 12.57
CA GLY A 26 9.63 15.67 11.71
C GLY A 26 10.25 15.78 10.30
N ILE A 27 10.91 16.89 9.99
CA ILE A 27 11.52 17.17 8.68
C ILE A 27 13.06 17.15 8.80
N ILE A 28 13.72 16.57 7.82
CA ILE A 28 15.18 16.64 7.67
C ILE A 28 15.52 18.07 7.21
N GLN A 29 16.17 18.84 8.07
CA GLN A 29 16.51 20.24 7.79
C GLN A 29 17.87 20.39 7.12
N ALA A 30 18.83 19.54 7.49
CA ALA A 30 20.16 19.55 6.92
C ALA A 30 20.77 18.14 6.93
N ILE A 31 21.64 17.90 5.97
CA ILE A 31 22.46 16.70 5.82
C ILE A 31 23.93 17.13 5.80
N ASP A 32 24.65 16.86 6.89
CA ASP A 32 26.05 17.20 7.03
C ASP A 32 26.92 15.96 6.78
N PHE A 33 28.02 16.11 6.07
CA PHE A 33 28.98 15.05 5.79
C PHE A 33 30.23 15.21 6.67
N ASP A 34 30.80 14.09 7.11
CA ASP A 34 32.02 14.02 7.91
C ASP A 34 31.96 14.85 9.22
N VAL A 35 30.77 15.04 9.78
CA VAL A 35 30.55 15.77 11.03
C VAL A 35 29.98 14.83 12.09
N ILE A 36 30.72 14.59 13.15
CA ILE A 36 30.31 13.82 14.32
C ILE A 36 30.20 14.77 15.52
N SER A 37 29.15 14.61 16.32
CA SER A 37 28.96 15.34 17.57
C SER A 37 28.70 14.34 18.70
N ASP A 38 29.29 14.53 19.87
CA ASP A 38 29.16 13.69 21.05
C ASP A 38 27.68 13.56 21.54
N ASN A 39 26.80 14.41 21.05
CA ASN A 39 25.38 14.42 21.38
C ASN A 39 24.48 13.73 20.33
N ASP A 40 25.06 13.20 19.26
CA ASP A 40 24.29 12.53 18.21
C ASP A 40 23.91 11.11 18.64
N TYR A 41 22.71 10.67 18.25
CA TYR A 41 22.34 9.27 18.34
C TYR A 41 22.98 8.52 17.16
N GLU A 42 23.78 7.50 17.47
CA GLU A 42 24.48 6.72 16.44
C GLU A 42 23.60 5.61 15.87
N VAL A 43 23.69 5.42 14.55
CA VAL A 43 23.03 4.38 13.76
C VAL A 43 24.04 3.76 12.80
N ASP A 44 24.06 2.44 12.67
CA ASP A 44 24.98 1.77 11.76
C ASP A 44 24.56 1.93 10.30
N ILE A 45 23.33 1.53 9.97
CA ILE A 45 22.81 1.57 8.61
C ILE A 45 21.41 2.19 8.65
N ALA A 46 21.12 3.12 7.76
CA ALA A 46 19.78 3.65 7.56
C ALA A 46 19.38 3.64 6.09
N ILE A 47 18.13 3.26 5.85
CA ILE A 47 17.46 3.32 4.55
C ILE A 47 16.14 4.11 4.70
N PRO A 48 15.60 4.68 3.61
CA PRO A 48 14.29 5.30 3.64
C PRO A 48 13.20 4.31 4.07
N GLY A 49 12.23 4.79 4.85
CA GLY A 49 11.01 4.04 5.11
C GLY A 49 10.15 3.91 3.86
N LEU A 50 9.54 2.75 3.68
CA LEU A 50 8.70 2.45 2.53
C LEU A 50 7.25 2.91 2.74
N CYS A 51 6.58 3.26 1.65
CA CYS A 51 5.14 3.50 1.62
C CYS A 51 4.41 2.21 1.25
N ASN A 52 3.49 1.76 2.09
CA ASN A 52 2.50 0.76 1.73
C ASN A 52 1.44 1.45 0.86
N ALA A 53 1.49 1.26 -0.44
CA ALA A 53 0.70 2.04 -1.39
C ALA A 53 -0.74 1.54 -1.57
N HIS A 54 -1.11 0.45 -0.90
CA HIS A 54 -2.47 -0.09 -0.91
C HIS A 54 -2.70 -1.03 0.26
N SER A 55 -3.73 -0.77 1.05
CA SER A 55 -4.13 -1.59 2.20
C SER A 55 -5.62 -1.50 2.46
N HIS A 56 -6.18 -2.63 2.88
CA HIS A 56 -7.49 -2.77 3.51
C HIS A 56 -7.26 -3.33 4.91
N SER A 57 -6.98 -2.48 5.88
CA SER A 57 -6.52 -2.93 7.21
C SER A 57 -7.46 -3.92 7.90
N PHE A 58 -8.79 -3.79 7.72
CA PHE A 58 -9.76 -4.70 8.31
C PHE A 58 -9.60 -6.15 7.82
N GLN A 59 -9.09 -6.37 6.61
CA GLN A 59 -8.90 -7.70 6.03
C GLN A 59 -7.78 -8.48 6.75
N ARG A 60 -6.91 -7.82 7.55
CA ARG A 60 -5.94 -8.51 8.41
C ARG A 60 -6.59 -9.59 9.29
N ALA A 61 -7.84 -9.38 9.69
CA ALA A 61 -8.60 -10.36 10.48
C ALA A 61 -8.91 -11.67 9.72
N LEU A 62 -8.76 -11.70 8.38
CA LEU A 62 -8.98 -12.90 7.57
C LEU A 62 -7.75 -13.80 7.45
N SER A 63 -6.59 -13.37 7.93
CA SER A 63 -5.34 -14.11 7.77
C SER A 63 -5.44 -15.54 8.28
N GLY A 64 -5.19 -16.50 7.38
CA GLY A 64 -5.29 -17.94 7.67
C GLY A 64 -6.72 -18.53 7.69
N LEU A 65 -7.76 -17.70 7.64
CA LEU A 65 -9.16 -18.17 7.65
C LEU A 65 -9.68 -18.55 6.26
N THR A 66 -8.96 -18.17 5.22
CA THR A 66 -9.38 -18.36 3.83
C THR A 66 -8.57 -19.42 3.09
N GLU A 67 -7.64 -20.09 3.77
CA GLU A 67 -6.80 -21.16 3.20
C GLU A 67 -7.49 -22.54 3.21
N PHE A 68 -8.80 -22.55 3.02
CA PHE A 68 -9.58 -23.76 3.13
C PHE A 68 -10.51 -23.97 1.92
N LYS A 69 -10.28 -25.06 1.20
CA LYS A 69 -11.14 -25.48 0.10
C LYS A 69 -12.25 -26.42 0.57
N ARG A 70 -13.50 -26.06 0.34
CA ARG A 70 -14.64 -26.94 0.61
C ARG A 70 -14.69 -28.13 -0.35
N LEU A 71 -15.19 -29.25 0.14
CA LEU A 71 -15.40 -30.45 -0.69
C LEU A 71 -16.35 -30.10 -1.83
N ASN A 72 -15.95 -30.45 -3.07
CA ASN A 72 -16.71 -30.24 -4.31
C ASN A 72 -16.92 -28.78 -4.76
N GLU A 73 -16.21 -27.81 -4.18
CA GLU A 73 -16.21 -26.43 -4.63
C GLU A 73 -14.84 -26.06 -5.23
N ASN A 74 -14.83 -25.21 -6.25
CA ASN A 74 -13.62 -24.56 -6.71
C ASN A 74 -13.41 -23.29 -5.88
N ASP A 75 -12.32 -23.23 -5.14
CA ASP A 75 -11.96 -22.04 -4.41
C ASP A 75 -11.29 -21.02 -5.34
N ASN A 76 -11.66 -19.74 -5.19
CA ASN A 76 -11.18 -18.63 -6.00
C ASN A 76 -11.50 -17.30 -5.32
N PHE A 77 -11.12 -16.18 -5.94
CA PHE A 77 -11.44 -14.83 -5.48
C PHE A 77 -12.90 -14.63 -5.00
N TRP A 78 -13.88 -15.22 -5.68
CA TRP A 78 -15.30 -15.01 -5.36
C TRP A 78 -15.72 -15.73 -4.09
N THR A 79 -15.16 -16.89 -3.82
CA THR A 79 -15.39 -17.64 -2.56
C THR A 79 -14.71 -16.94 -1.40
N TRP A 80 -13.48 -16.43 -1.60
CA TRP A 80 -12.78 -15.59 -0.65
C TRP A 80 -13.57 -14.31 -0.32
N ARG A 81 -14.07 -13.61 -1.34
CA ARG A 81 -14.88 -12.39 -1.16
C ARG A 81 -16.14 -12.65 -0.33
N ALA A 82 -16.76 -13.81 -0.47
CA ALA A 82 -17.92 -14.18 0.36
C ALA A 82 -17.56 -14.34 1.85
N VAL A 83 -16.35 -14.79 2.18
CA VAL A 83 -15.83 -14.80 3.56
C VAL A 83 -15.59 -13.39 4.06
N MET A 84 -14.97 -12.56 3.26
CA MET A 84 -14.71 -11.16 3.57
C MET A 84 -16.01 -10.39 3.86
N TYR A 85 -17.07 -10.60 3.08
CA TYR A 85 -18.36 -9.96 3.34
C TYR A 85 -18.97 -10.36 4.69
N ARG A 86 -18.80 -11.61 5.12
CA ARG A 86 -19.25 -12.03 6.46
C ARG A 86 -18.45 -11.37 7.59
N LEU A 87 -17.15 -11.14 7.38
CA LEU A 87 -16.36 -10.38 8.33
C LEU A 87 -16.87 -8.94 8.44
N VAL A 88 -17.13 -8.29 7.31
CA VAL A 88 -17.59 -6.89 7.26
C VAL A 88 -18.86 -6.68 8.06
N GLU A 89 -19.79 -7.65 8.08
CA GLU A 89 -21.03 -7.60 8.88
C GLU A 89 -20.77 -7.48 10.39
N GLN A 90 -19.59 -7.88 10.87
CA GLN A 90 -19.21 -7.88 12.28
C GLN A 90 -18.34 -6.67 12.68
N ILE A 91 -17.88 -5.89 11.70
CA ILE A 91 -16.99 -4.75 11.96
C ILE A 91 -17.79 -3.58 12.54
N ASN A 92 -17.27 -3.05 13.64
CA ASN A 92 -17.68 -1.79 14.23
C ASN A 92 -16.45 -0.89 14.44
N PRO A 93 -16.59 0.39 14.86
CA PRO A 93 -15.44 1.29 15.02
C PRO A 93 -14.36 0.76 15.96
N GLU A 94 -14.74 0.12 17.07
CA GLU A 94 -13.82 -0.39 18.08
C GLU A 94 -13.00 -1.57 17.52
N THR A 95 -13.67 -2.52 16.85
CA THR A 95 -12.99 -3.67 16.22
C THR A 95 -12.14 -3.23 15.04
N LEU A 96 -12.60 -2.26 14.24
CA LEU A 96 -11.82 -1.70 13.14
C LEU A 96 -10.54 -1.04 13.65
N SER A 97 -10.65 -0.19 14.70
CA SER A 97 -9.49 0.48 15.29
C SER A 97 -8.45 -0.53 15.79
N ALA A 98 -8.88 -1.57 16.50
CA ALA A 98 -7.99 -2.58 17.04
C ALA A 98 -7.31 -3.44 15.93
N ILE A 99 -8.05 -3.83 14.89
CA ILE A 99 -7.51 -4.60 13.76
C ILE A 99 -6.53 -3.75 12.94
N ALA A 100 -6.91 -2.50 12.64
CA ALA A 100 -6.06 -1.57 11.91
C ALA A 100 -4.78 -1.24 12.69
N ALA A 101 -4.87 -1.00 14.01
CA ALA A 101 -3.70 -0.75 14.85
C ALA A 101 -2.71 -1.93 14.84
N GLN A 102 -3.20 -3.17 14.83
CA GLN A 102 -2.34 -4.33 14.70
C GLN A 102 -1.69 -4.40 13.32
N ALA A 103 -2.45 -4.22 12.24
CA ALA A 103 -1.90 -4.21 10.89
C ALA A 103 -0.83 -3.12 10.72
N TYR A 104 -1.11 -1.91 11.19
CA TYR A 104 -0.17 -0.78 11.13
C TYR A 104 1.07 -1.01 12.01
N THR A 105 0.92 -1.66 13.17
CA THR A 105 2.07 -2.07 13.99
C THR A 105 2.96 -3.06 13.25
N GLU A 106 2.38 -4.02 12.54
CA GLU A 106 3.14 -4.98 11.72
C GLU A 106 3.81 -4.28 10.53
N MET A 107 3.13 -3.33 9.88
CA MET A 107 3.72 -2.48 8.83
C MET A 107 4.96 -1.76 9.33
N VAL A 108 4.85 -1.04 10.46
CA VAL A 108 5.98 -0.31 11.04
C VAL A 108 7.12 -1.25 11.41
N LYS A 109 6.85 -2.37 12.05
CA LYS A 109 7.88 -3.36 12.41
C LYS A 109 8.66 -3.89 11.22
N ASN A 110 8.02 -3.93 10.04
CA ASN A 110 8.61 -4.45 8.81
C ASN A 110 9.14 -3.35 7.86
N GLY A 111 9.14 -2.07 8.30
CA GLY A 111 9.80 -0.99 7.56
C GLY A 111 8.91 -0.13 6.69
N TYR A 112 7.60 -0.31 6.73
CA TYR A 112 6.69 0.69 6.21
C TYR A 112 6.59 1.86 7.19
N THR A 113 6.68 3.08 6.68
CA THR A 113 6.54 4.31 7.49
C THR A 113 5.28 5.09 7.17
N SER A 114 4.64 4.75 6.07
CA SER A 114 3.35 5.28 5.66
C SER A 114 2.47 4.20 5.04
N VAL A 115 1.16 4.40 5.12
CA VAL A 115 0.15 3.52 4.53
C VAL A 115 -0.91 4.32 3.81
N ILE A 116 -1.23 3.89 2.59
CA ILE A 116 -2.38 4.36 1.81
C ILE A 116 -3.52 3.39 2.09
N GLU A 117 -4.42 3.80 2.96
CA GLU A 117 -5.55 2.98 3.38
C GLU A 117 -6.73 3.21 2.46
N PHE A 118 -6.99 2.25 1.58
CA PHE A 118 -8.07 2.25 0.61
C PHE A 118 -9.38 1.84 1.28
N HIS A 119 -10.09 2.82 1.84
CA HIS A 119 -11.20 2.59 2.74
C HIS A 119 -12.55 2.67 2.03
N TYR A 120 -13.23 1.52 1.90
CA TYR A 120 -14.56 1.42 1.30
C TYR A 120 -15.66 0.93 2.26
N LEU A 121 -15.33 0.71 3.54
CA LEU A 121 -16.31 0.35 4.57
C LEU A 121 -16.80 1.63 5.26
N HIS A 122 -17.88 2.22 4.75
CA HIS A 122 -18.36 3.52 5.23
C HIS A 122 -19.46 3.41 6.29
N HIS A 123 -20.23 2.33 6.27
CA HIS A 123 -21.37 2.14 7.16
C HIS A 123 -21.22 0.85 7.97
N GLN A 124 -21.76 0.85 9.19
CA GLN A 124 -22.00 -0.37 9.94
C GLN A 124 -23.23 -1.07 9.39
N GLN A 125 -23.33 -2.38 9.59
CA GLN A 125 -24.50 -3.15 9.14
C GLN A 125 -25.81 -2.55 9.69
N GLY A 126 -26.76 -2.29 8.78
CA GLY A 126 -28.06 -1.71 9.11
C GLY A 126 -28.05 -0.22 9.46
N CYS A 127 -26.91 0.46 9.30
CA CYS A 127 -26.78 1.91 9.45
C CYS A 127 -26.51 2.53 8.07
N HIS A 128 -27.31 3.51 7.70
CA HIS A 128 -27.16 4.21 6.43
C HIS A 128 -26.65 5.66 6.62
N ASP A 129 -26.51 6.10 7.87
CA ASP A 129 -26.01 7.43 8.18
C ASP A 129 -24.47 7.43 8.12
N LEU A 130 -23.91 8.35 7.35
CA LEU A 130 -22.47 8.60 7.31
C LEU A 130 -22.07 9.34 8.61
N ASN A 131 -21.61 8.58 9.61
CA ASN A 131 -21.29 9.13 10.94
C ASN A 131 -19.78 9.31 11.19
N ASN A 132 -18.95 9.07 10.19
CA ASN A 132 -17.48 9.19 10.20
C ASN A 132 -16.75 8.38 11.29
N LYS A 133 -17.43 7.52 12.05
CA LYS A 133 -16.82 6.74 13.15
C LYS A 133 -15.76 5.76 12.66
N LEU A 134 -15.97 5.14 11.48
CA LEU A 134 -15.02 4.22 10.90
C LEU A 134 -13.75 4.93 10.40
N PHE A 135 -13.89 6.15 9.87
CA PHE A 135 -12.75 7.03 9.58
C PHE A 135 -11.95 7.35 10.84
N HIS A 136 -12.64 7.77 11.93
CA HIS A 136 -11.97 8.07 13.21
C HIS A 136 -11.25 6.85 13.78
N ALA A 137 -11.80 5.63 13.62
CA ALA A 137 -11.17 4.40 14.04
C ALA A 137 -9.82 4.17 13.35
N LEU A 138 -9.72 4.45 12.04
CA LEU A 138 -8.47 4.34 11.29
C LEU A 138 -7.48 5.44 11.66
N ALA A 139 -7.94 6.68 11.83
CA ALA A 139 -7.10 7.79 12.26
C ALA A 139 -6.53 7.55 13.67
N GLU A 140 -7.33 7.01 14.59
CA GLU A 140 -6.90 6.62 15.93
C GLU A 140 -5.84 5.49 15.86
N ALA A 141 -6.09 4.45 15.06
CA ALA A 141 -5.13 3.36 14.84
C ALA A 141 -3.78 3.89 14.34
N ALA A 142 -3.79 4.84 13.40
CA ALA A 142 -2.58 5.47 12.90
C ALA A 142 -1.86 6.31 13.97
N ASN A 143 -2.60 7.03 14.80
CA ASN A 143 -2.03 7.80 15.91
C ASN A 143 -1.39 6.88 16.98
N ILE A 144 -2.05 5.78 17.35
CA ILE A 144 -1.52 4.80 18.32
C ILE A 144 -0.21 4.18 17.83
N THR A 145 -0.12 3.86 16.55
CA THR A 145 1.03 3.17 15.96
C THR A 145 2.12 4.11 15.47
N GLY A 146 1.80 5.39 15.30
CA GLY A 146 2.71 6.41 14.75
C GLY A 146 2.96 6.31 13.26
N ILE A 147 2.28 5.39 12.53
CA ILE A 147 2.39 5.31 11.07
C ILE A 147 1.76 6.55 10.41
N ARG A 148 2.34 7.01 9.31
CA ARG A 148 1.74 8.09 8.51
C ARG A 148 0.57 7.52 7.70
N LEU A 149 -0.65 7.97 7.98
CA LEU A 149 -1.84 7.59 7.25
C LEU A 149 -2.06 8.50 6.03
N ILE A 150 -2.23 7.91 4.87
CA ILE A 150 -2.84 8.53 3.70
C ILE A 150 -4.23 7.88 3.55
N TYR A 151 -5.25 8.59 4.00
CA TYR A 151 -6.61 8.08 3.98
C TYR A 151 -7.21 8.22 2.59
N VAL A 152 -7.81 7.16 2.05
CA VAL A 152 -8.44 7.17 0.72
C VAL A 152 -9.89 6.70 0.83
N PRO A 153 -10.85 7.62 0.99
CA PRO A 153 -12.27 7.29 0.92
C PRO A 153 -12.65 6.88 -0.51
N ILE A 154 -13.47 5.86 -0.64
CA ILE A 154 -13.72 5.14 -1.89
C ILE A 154 -15.17 5.23 -2.31
N LEU A 155 -15.41 5.65 -3.57
CA LEU A 155 -16.72 5.59 -4.18
C LEU A 155 -17.10 4.15 -4.52
N TYR A 156 -18.27 3.71 -4.06
CA TYR A 156 -18.85 2.41 -4.35
C TYR A 156 -20.37 2.54 -4.51
N GLN A 157 -20.92 2.32 -5.71
CA GLN A 157 -22.32 2.61 -6.03
C GLN A 157 -23.11 1.41 -6.56
N ARG A 158 -22.41 0.37 -7.08
CA ARG A 158 -23.06 -0.76 -7.78
C ARG A 158 -22.51 -2.10 -7.31
N GLY A 159 -23.35 -3.13 -7.34
CA GLY A 159 -22.99 -4.50 -7.01
C GLY A 159 -22.11 -5.18 -8.06
N GLY A 160 -22.19 -4.71 -9.31
CA GLY A 160 -21.50 -5.30 -10.44
C GLY A 160 -21.68 -4.51 -11.73
N PHE A 161 -21.28 -5.09 -12.86
CA PHE A 161 -21.52 -4.51 -14.17
C PHE A 161 -23.02 -4.43 -14.52
N ASN A 162 -23.42 -3.61 -15.51
CA ASN A 162 -24.82 -3.42 -15.92
C ASN A 162 -25.74 -2.82 -14.85
N ASP A 163 -25.23 -1.92 -14.03
CA ASP A 163 -26.00 -1.28 -12.94
C ASP A 163 -26.63 -2.32 -11.97
N GLU A 164 -25.93 -3.43 -11.75
CA GLU A 164 -26.33 -4.44 -10.80
C GLU A 164 -26.51 -3.81 -9.42
N LYS A 165 -27.63 -4.12 -8.78
CA LYS A 165 -27.92 -3.59 -7.45
C LYS A 165 -26.94 -4.12 -6.42
N LEU A 166 -26.68 -3.31 -5.43
CA LEU A 166 -25.90 -3.71 -4.26
C LEU A 166 -26.59 -4.88 -3.55
N SER A 167 -25.79 -5.85 -3.10
CA SER A 167 -26.26 -6.82 -2.10
C SER A 167 -26.35 -6.14 -0.72
N THR A 168 -27.04 -6.75 0.22
CA THR A 168 -27.11 -6.24 1.60
C THR A 168 -25.74 -6.01 2.22
N GLN A 169 -24.75 -6.87 1.92
CA GLN A 169 -23.38 -6.72 2.39
C GLN A 169 -22.67 -5.53 1.74
N GLN A 170 -22.95 -5.25 0.48
CA GLN A 170 -22.35 -4.15 -0.26
C GLN A 170 -22.97 -2.79 0.09
N GLU A 171 -24.17 -2.75 0.70
CA GLU A 171 -24.77 -1.49 1.17
C GLU A 171 -23.87 -0.75 2.17
N GLN A 172 -23.04 -1.46 2.93
CA GLN A 172 -22.07 -0.87 3.86
C GLN A 172 -20.96 -0.08 3.15
N PHE A 173 -20.78 -0.28 1.86
CA PHE A 173 -19.76 0.39 1.03
C PHE A 173 -20.32 1.60 0.28
N TYR A 174 -21.64 1.72 0.21
CA TYR A 174 -22.29 2.71 -0.64
C TYR A 174 -22.00 4.14 -0.20
N LEU A 175 -21.61 4.97 -1.16
CA LEU A 175 -21.67 6.43 -1.08
C LEU A 175 -22.19 6.99 -2.41
N SER A 176 -22.96 8.06 -2.38
CA SER A 176 -23.15 8.92 -3.53
C SER A 176 -21.88 9.73 -3.80
N VAL A 177 -21.78 10.39 -4.95
CA VAL A 177 -20.65 11.29 -5.22
C VAL A 177 -20.63 12.45 -4.23
N GLU A 178 -21.81 12.99 -3.94
CA GLU A 178 -22.00 14.08 -2.99
C GLU A 178 -21.54 13.67 -1.57
N ASP A 179 -21.97 12.49 -1.09
CA ASP A 179 -21.58 11.96 0.21
C ASP A 179 -20.06 11.72 0.31
N LEU A 180 -19.47 11.18 -0.77
CA LEU A 180 -18.01 10.99 -0.82
C LEU A 180 -17.25 12.30 -0.73
N VAL A 181 -17.69 13.34 -1.46
CA VAL A 181 -17.06 14.66 -1.43
C VAL A 181 -17.22 15.31 -0.06
N GLU A 182 -18.40 15.24 0.56
CA GLU A 182 -18.64 15.73 1.91
C GLU A 182 -17.74 15.00 2.93
N HIS A 183 -17.70 13.67 2.85
CA HIS A 183 -16.82 12.84 3.70
C HIS A 183 -15.33 13.17 3.51
N TYR A 184 -14.89 13.36 2.27
CA TYR A 184 -13.52 13.78 1.97
C TYR A 184 -13.20 15.13 2.64
N GLN A 185 -14.06 16.13 2.50
CA GLN A 185 -13.84 17.46 3.10
C GLN A 185 -13.80 17.39 4.62
N TYR A 186 -14.70 16.60 5.22
CA TYR A 186 -14.69 16.34 6.65
C TYR A 186 -13.38 15.68 7.09
N ALA A 187 -12.99 14.57 6.47
CA ALA A 187 -11.77 13.85 6.83
C ALA A 187 -10.51 14.72 6.64
N LYS A 188 -10.45 15.53 5.57
CA LYS A 188 -9.36 16.47 5.32
C LYS A 188 -9.21 17.52 6.43
N ALA A 189 -10.33 17.97 7.02
CA ALA A 189 -10.33 18.94 8.11
C ALA A 189 -9.93 18.31 9.46
N GLU A 190 -10.28 17.04 9.68
CA GLU A 190 -10.05 16.34 10.95
C GLU A 190 -8.68 15.63 11.03
N LEU A 191 -8.09 15.29 9.88
CA LEU A 191 -6.78 14.61 9.87
C LEU A 191 -5.66 15.58 10.29
N PRO A 192 -4.97 15.32 11.42
CA PRO A 192 -3.85 16.15 11.82
C PRO A 192 -2.61 15.85 10.96
N ASN A 193 -1.73 16.86 10.81
CA ASN A 193 -0.40 16.59 10.28
C ASN A 193 0.34 15.55 11.18
N PRO A 194 1.05 14.58 10.60
CA PRO A 194 1.50 14.47 9.21
C PRO A 194 0.63 13.57 8.31
N HIS A 195 -0.59 13.26 8.71
CA HIS A 195 -1.50 12.46 7.87
C HIS A 195 -1.99 13.28 6.67
N SER A 196 -2.40 12.59 5.61
CA SER A 196 -2.91 13.21 4.39
C SER A 196 -4.09 12.40 3.82
N ILE A 197 -4.66 12.88 2.72
CA ILE A 197 -5.84 12.28 2.11
C ILE A 197 -5.69 12.25 0.60
N ALA A 198 -6.14 11.16 -0.02
CA ALA A 198 -6.35 11.03 -1.45
C ALA A 198 -7.83 10.65 -1.71
N ILE A 199 -8.18 10.24 -2.91
CA ILE A 199 -9.54 9.80 -3.23
C ILE A 199 -9.50 8.59 -4.13
N GLY A 200 -10.56 7.78 -4.15
CA GLY A 200 -10.61 6.66 -5.06
C GLY A 200 -12.01 6.24 -5.46
N VAL A 201 -12.05 5.39 -6.48
CA VAL A 201 -13.22 4.59 -6.84
C VAL A 201 -12.86 3.13 -6.69
N HIS A 202 -13.80 2.28 -6.22
CA HIS A 202 -13.43 0.89 -5.97
C HIS A 202 -12.90 0.20 -7.23
N SER A 203 -13.64 0.27 -8.32
CA SER A 203 -13.31 -0.34 -9.62
C SER A 203 -14.31 0.13 -10.68
N LEU A 204 -14.05 -0.15 -11.96
CA LEU A 204 -15.03 0.11 -13.03
C LEU A 204 -16.34 -0.69 -12.86
N ARG A 205 -16.31 -1.74 -12.08
CA ARG A 205 -17.47 -2.55 -11.72
C ARG A 205 -18.41 -1.81 -10.77
N ALA A 206 -17.85 -1.01 -9.87
CA ALA A 206 -18.56 -0.41 -8.75
C ALA A 206 -19.12 0.99 -9.02
N VAL A 207 -18.75 1.65 -10.13
CA VAL A 207 -19.15 3.03 -10.40
C VAL A 207 -19.63 3.24 -11.85
N SER A 208 -20.43 4.28 -12.08
CA SER A 208 -20.79 4.70 -13.43
C SER A 208 -19.66 5.50 -14.10
N LYS A 209 -19.68 5.59 -15.44
CA LYS A 209 -18.75 6.48 -16.17
C LYS A 209 -18.91 7.93 -15.73
N ILE A 210 -20.13 8.39 -15.47
CA ILE A 210 -20.42 9.76 -15.05
C ILE A 210 -19.81 10.01 -13.67
N ALA A 211 -20.08 9.14 -12.70
CA ALA A 211 -19.53 9.25 -11.35
C ALA A 211 -17.98 9.19 -11.35
N LEU A 212 -17.39 8.31 -12.17
CA LEU A 212 -15.94 8.27 -12.33
C LEU A 212 -15.40 9.60 -12.86
N GLN A 213 -16.06 10.20 -13.86
CA GLN A 213 -15.66 11.49 -14.43
C GLN A 213 -15.72 12.61 -13.37
N GLU A 214 -16.77 12.64 -12.55
CA GLU A 214 -16.90 13.62 -11.47
C GLU A 214 -15.77 13.50 -10.45
N ILE A 215 -15.41 12.28 -10.06
CA ILE A 215 -14.29 12.02 -9.13
C ILE A 215 -12.94 12.36 -9.76
N ILE A 216 -12.74 12.11 -11.06
CA ILE A 216 -11.52 12.53 -11.77
C ILE A 216 -11.36 14.06 -11.75
N GLU A 217 -12.43 14.81 -12.04
CA GLU A 217 -12.38 16.28 -12.00
C GLU A 217 -12.18 16.80 -10.57
N PHE A 218 -12.79 16.15 -9.56
CA PHE A 218 -12.57 16.47 -8.18
C PHE A 218 -11.11 16.23 -7.77
N SER A 219 -10.55 15.05 -8.05
CA SER A 219 -9.14 14.71 -7.78
C SER A 219 -8.18 15.72 -8.42
N LYS A 220 -8.44 16.11 -9.65
CA LYS A 220 -7.66 17.12 -10.39
C LYS A 220 -7.76 18.52 -9.73
N THR A 221 -8.94 18.91 -9.28
CA THR A 221 -9.18 20.21 -8.62
C THR A 221 -8.47 20.28 -7.28
N GLU A 222 -8.52 19.21 -6.48
CA GLU A 222 -7.84 19.10 -5.19
C GLU A 222 -6.33 18.83 -5.33
N GLY A 223 -5.85 18.43 -6.51
CA GLY A 223 -4.44 18.11 -6.77
C GLY A 223 -3.96 16.85 -6.06
N ILE A 224 -4.84 15.86 -5.90
CA ILE A 224 -4.59 14.61 -5.16
C ILE A 224 -4.62 13.39 -6.08
N PRO A 225 -3.96 12.26 -5.69
CA PRO A 225 -4.04 11.03 -6.47
C PRO A 225 -5.44 10.41 -6.47
N LEU A 226 -5.74 9.71 -7.58
CA LEU A 226 -6.93 8.89 -7.75
C LEU A 226 -6.55 7.41 -7.78
N HIS A 227 -7.10 6.63 -6.87
CA HIS A 227 -6.84 5.20 -6.73
C HIS A 227 -8.01 4.36 -7.24
N LEU A 228 -7.72 3.24 -7.94
CA LEU A 228 -8.75 2.25 -8.30
C LEU A 228 -8.15 0.87 -8.56
N HIS A 229 -8.89 -0.20 -8.23
CA HIS A 229 -8.59 -1.56 -8.68
C HIS A 229 -8.96 -1.72 -10.15
N ILE A 230 -8.09 -2.35 -10.92
CA ILE A 230 -8.35 -2.57 -12.34
C ILE A 230 -7.66 -3.82 -12.86
N ALA A 231 -8.38 -4.59 -13.67
CA ALA A 231 -7.87 -5.78 -14.36
C ALA A 231 -7.16 -6.78 -13.42
N GLU A 232 -7.66 -6.89 -12.20
CA GLU A 232 -7.14 -7.78 -11.16
C GLU A 232 -7.39 -9.25 -11.54
N GLN A 233 -8.64 -9.59 -11.82
CA GLN A 233 -9.09 -10.93 -12.16
C GLN A 233 -9.36 -11.08 -13.65
N GLN A 234 -8.92 -12.20 -14.25
CA GLN A 234 -9.24 -12.48 -15.65
C GLN A 234 -10.75 -12.49 -15.92
N LYS A 235 -11.55 -12.93 -14.94
CA LYS A 235 -13.01 -12.88 -15.06
C LYS A 235 -13.55 -11.46 -15.14
N GLU A 236 -13.01 -10.53 -14.35
CA GLU A 236 -13.34 -9.10 -14.42
C GLU A 236 -13.11 -8.56 -15.84
N VAL A 237 -11.93 -8.84 -16.40
CA VAL A 237 -11.56 -8.41 -17.76
C VAL A 237 -12.51 -8.97 -18.80
N ASN A 238 -12.85 -10.26 -18.69
CA ASN A 238 -13.74 -10.93 -19.64
C ASN A 238 -15.17 -10.39 -19.56
N ASP A 239 -15.70 -10.21 -18.36
CA ASP A 239 -17.04 -9.67 -18.12
C ASP A 239 -17.15 -8.23 -18.64
N PHE A 240 -16.14 -7.40 -18.36
CA PHE A 240 -16.09 -6.02 -18.86
C PHE A 240 -16.03 -5.96 -20.37
N TYR A 241 -15.18 -6.79 -21.01
CA TYR A 241 -15.07 -6.89 -22.45
C TYR A 241 -16.36 -7.35 -23.11
N ALA A 242 -17.07 -8.32 -22.50
CA ALA A 242 -18.35 -8.81 -23.02
C ALA A 242 -19.37 -7.68 -23.18
N LEU A 243 -19.36 -6.71 -22.26
CA LEU A 243 -20.29 -5.57 -22.24
C LEU A 243 -19.81 -4.39 -23.08
N ASN A 244 -18.57 -3.97 -22.90
CA ASN A 244 -18.08 -2.71 -23.46
C ASN A 244 -17.33 -2.88 -24.80
N LYS A 245 -17.01 -4.12 -25.20
CA LYS A 245 -16.19 -4.46 -26.38
C LYS A 245 -14.77 -3.85 -26.35
N LEU A 246 -14.37 -3.36 -25.19
CA LEU A 246 -13.05 -2.86 -24.84
C LEU A 246 -12.62 -3.54 -23.54
N ARG A 247 -11.33 -3.73 -23.36
CA ARG A 247 -10.78 -4.18 -22.08
C ARG A 247 -10.79 -3.05 -21.05
N PRO A 248 -10.71 -3.31 -19.73
CA PRO A 248 -10.81 -2.26 -18.72
C PRO A 248 -9.82 -1.10 -18.93
N VAL A 249 -8.56 -1.38 -19.18
CA VAL A 249 -7.53 -0.35 -19.36
C VAL A 249 -7.63 0.32 -20.74
N GLU A 250 -7.98 -0.41 -21.79
CA GLU A 250 -8.32 0.19 -23.09
C GLU A 250 -9.45 1.20 -22.94
N TRP A 251 -10.51 0.83 -22.21
CA TRP A 251 -11.65 1.70 -21.98
C TRP A 251 -11.27 2.95 -21.19
N LEU A 252 -10.41 2.83 -20.15
CA LEU A 252 -9.89 4.02 -19.46
C LEU A 252 -9.14 4.93 -20.42
N TYR A 253 -8.29 4.36 -21.25
CA TYR A 253 -7.51 5.10 -22.24
C TYR A 253 -8.36 5.87 -23.24
N GLU A 254 -9.40 5.22 -23.78
CA GLU A 254 -10.30 5.82 -24.76
C GLU A 254 -11.17 6.95 -24.18
N ASN A 255 -11.41 6.94 -22.87
CA ASN A 255 -12.36 7.85 -22.23
C ASN A 255 -11.72 8.91 -21.34
N PHE A 256 -10.50 8.70 -20.84
CA PHE A 256 -9.86 9.58 -19.87
C PHE A 256 -8.37 9.75 -20.15
N ASN A 257 -7.81 10.85 -19.65
CA ASN A 257 -6.37 11.12 -19.75
C ASN A 257 -5.65 10.58 -18.53
N LEU A 258 -5.14 9.35 -18.61
CA LEU A 258 -4.28 8.78 -17.56
C LEU A 258 -2.97 9.55 -17.46
N ASN A 259 -2.52 9.81 -16.25
CA ASN A 259 -1.30 10.53 -15.96
C ASN A 259 -0.74 10.11 -14.60
N GLN A 260 0.30 10.77 -14.13
CA GLN A 260 1.01 10.47 -12.88
C GLN A 260 0.13 10.56 -11.60
N ASN A 261 -1.05 11.15 -11.65
CA ASN A 261 -1.97 11.24 -10.51
C ASN A 261 -2.88 10.01 -10.39
N TRP A 262 -2.73 9.02 -11.26
CA TRP A 262 -3.49 7.77 -11.19
C TRP A 262 -2.68 6.68 -10.53
N CYS A 263 -3.28 5.99 -9.57
CA CYS A 263 -2.77 4.77 -8.97
C CYS A 263 -3.70 3.60 -9.37
N LEU A 264 -3.21 2.76 -10.26
CA LEU A 264 -3.90 1.59 -10.78
C LEU A 264 -3.49 0.37 -9.97
N VAL A 265 -4.40 -0.13 -9.11
CA VAL A 265 -4.09 -1.27 -8.25
C VAL A 265 -4.22 -2.57 -9.03
N HIS A 266 -3.24 -3.46 -8.85
CA HIS A 266 -2.99 -4.73 -9.52
C HIS A 266 -2.62 -4.59 -11.00
N ALA A 267 -3.56 -4.24 -11.87
CA ALA A 267 -3.36 -4.20 -13.33
C ALA A 267 -2.74 -5.52 -13.87
N THR A 268 -3.10 -6.65 -13.28
CA THR A 268 -2.46 -7.96 -13.48
C THR A 268 -2.58 -8.45 -14.93
N HIS A 269 -3.79 -8.29 -15.50
CA HIS A 269 -4.14 -8.84 -16.81
C HIS A 269 -4.14 -7.79 -17.91
N LEU A 270 -2.95 -7.32 -18.31
CA LEU A 270 -2.77 -6.34 -19.40
C LEU A 270 -2.28 -7.00 -20.69
N THR A 271 -2.77 -6.53 -21.84
CA THR A 271 -2.16 -6.79 -23.15
C THR A 271 -0.88 -5.97 -23.33
N ASP A 272 -0.10 -6.26 -24.38
CA ASP A 272 1.11 -5.48 -24.71
C ASP A 272 0.80 -4.00 -24.93
N ILE A 273 -0.34 -3.72 -25.56
CA ILE A 273 -0.78 -2.35 -25.86
C ILE A 273 -1.14 -1.63 -24.57
N GLU A 274 -1.96 -2.25 -23.71
CA GLU A 274 -2.37 -1.70 -22.42
C GLU A 274 -1.16 -1.47 -21.50
N LEU A 275 -0.25 -2.46 -21.42
CA LEU A 275 0.96 -2.38 -20.60
C LEU A 275 1.86 -1.21 -21.02
N LYS A 276 2.12 -1.07 -22.33
CA LYS A 276 2.90 0.04 -22.89
C LYS A 276 2.22 1.37 -22.63
N PHE A 277 0.90 1.42 -22.76
CA PHE A 277 0.11 2.61 -22.54
C PHE A 277 0.21 3.07 -21.06
N VAL A 278 -0.07 2.18 -20.10
CA VAL A 278 0.05 2.50 -18.66
C VAL A 278 1.47 2.97 -18.33
N ALA A 279 2.50 2.25 -18.82
CA ALA A 279 3.88 2.63 -18.58
C ALA A 279 4.22 4.04 -19.11
N LYS A 280 3.66 4.45 -20.24
CA LYS A 280 3.94 5.76 -20.86
C LYS A 280 3.05 6.89 -20.36
N SER A 281 1.93 6.59 -19.71
CA SER A 281 1.03 7.60 -19.15
C SER A 281 1.63 8.34 -17.94
N GLY A 282 2.60 7.71 -17.26
CA GLY A 282 3.15 8.18 -15.99
C GLY A 282 2.35 7.69 -14.77
N ALA A 283 1.21 7.02 -14.98
CA ALA A 283 0.43 6.41 -13.89
C ALA A 283 1.28 5.41 -13.09
N VAL A 284 0.95 5.25 -11.82
CA VAL A 284 1.56 4.26 -10.94
C VAL A 284 0.73 2.99 -10.95
N THR A 285 1.36 1.85 -11.15
CA THR A 285 0.74 0.55 -10.89
C THR A 285 1.09 0.10 -9.48
N CYS A 286 0.11 -0.07 -8.61
CA CYS A 286 0.33 -0.61 -7.28
C CYS A 286 0.23 -2.14 -7.32
N LEU A 287 1.35 -2.82 -7.16
CA LEU A 287 1.44 -4.28 -7.16
C LEU A 287 1.36 -4.80 -5.73
N CYS A 288 0.60 -5.88 -5.55
CA CYS A 288 0.37 -6.51 -4.24
C CYS A 288 0.71 -8.02 -4.32
N PRO A 289 1.97 -8.37 -4.59
CA PRO A 289 2.38 -9.72 -4.96
C PRO A 289 1.96 -10.81 -3.98
N THR A 290 1.98 -10.56 -2.69
CA THR A 290 1.57 -11.57 -1.69
C THR A 290 0.06 -11.81 -1.71
N THR A 291 -0.75 -10.77 -1.88
CA THR A 291 -2.20 -10.90 -2.06
C THR A 291 -2.55 -11.53 -3.41
N GLU A 292 -1.92 -11.08 -4.49
CA GLU A 292 -2.12 -11.63 -5.85
C GLU A 292 -1.79 -13.12 -5.91
N ALA A 293 -0.73 -13.56 -5.19
CA ALA A 293 -0.39 -14.96 -5.03
C ALA A 293 -1.42 -15.72 -4.17
N ASN A 294 -1.87 -15.13 -3.07
CA ASN A 294 -2.84 -15.74 -2.16
C ASN A 294 -4.22 -15.93 -2.82
N LEU A 295 -4.67 -14.93 -3.59
CA LEU A 295 -5.96 -14.96 -4.30
C LEU A 295 -5.90 -15.71 -5.64
N GLY A 296 -4.70 -16.03 -6.12
CA GLY A 296 -4.53 -16.67 -7.42
C GLY A 296 -4.87 -15.78 -8.60
N ASP A 297 -4.60 -14.47 -8.49
CA ASP A 297 -4.94 -13.47 -9.51
C ASP A 297 -4.13 -13.67 -10.80
N GLY A 298 -2.88 -13.99 -10.65
CA GLY A 298 -1.92 -14.12 -11.73
C GLY A 298 -0.62 -13.38 -11.44
N ILE A 299 0.20 -13.23 -12.45
CA ILE A 299 1.51 -12.57 -12.31
C ILE A 299 1.57 -11.37 -13.24
N PHE A 300 1.79 -10.19 -12.66
CA PHE A 300 2.00 -8.96 -13.43
C PHE A 300 3.25 -9.05 -14.30
N ARG A 301 3.22 -8.52 -15.51
CA ARG A 301 4.30 -8.56 -16.51
C ARG A 301 5.38 -7.51 -16.23
N LEU A 302 6.05 -7.61 -15.09
CA LEU A 302 7.00 -6.61 -14.59
C LEU A 302 8.17 -6.37 -15.55
N LYS A 303 8.74 -7.44 -16.14
CA LYS A 303 9.88 -7.34 -17.09
C LYS A 303 9.56 -6.38 -18.23
N ASP A 304 8.43 -6.59 -18.90
CA ASP A 304 8.00 -5.77 -20.03
C ASP A 304 7.63 -4.35 -19.59
N TYR A 305 6.97 -4.23 -18.43
CA TYR A 305 6.57 -2.94 -17.87
C TYR A 305 7.77 -2.03 -17.56
N LEU A 306 8.82 -2.59 -16.95
CA LEU A 306 10.07 -1.89 -16.69
C LEU A 306 10.79 -1.50 -17.97
N ALA A 307 10.77 -2.35 -19.00
CA ALA A 307 11.36 -2.03 -20.30
C ALA A 307 10.67 -0.83 -20.98
N TYR A 308 9.40 -0.58 -20.70
CA TYR A 308 8.67 0.62 -21.16
C TYR A 308 8.86 1.83 -20.24
N GLY A 309 9.55 1.68 -19.12
CA GLY A 309 9.81 2.76 -18.14
C GLY A 309 8.63 3.02 -17.19
N GLY A 310 7.82 1.99 -16.92
CA GLY A 310 6.66 2.10 -16.04
C GLY A 310 7.02 2.41 -14.58
N ASN A 311 6.10 3.08 -13.89
CA ASN A 311 6.18 3.39 -12.46
C ASN A 311 5.34 2.39 -11.68
N PHE A 312 5.89 1.84 -10.60
CA PHE A 312 5.16 0.96 -9.72
C PHE A 312 5.40 1.29 -8.25
N ALA A 313 4.42 0.97 -7.43
CA ALA A 313 4.50 0.93 -5.98
C ALA A 313 4.15 -0.48 -5.49
N ILE A 314 4.35 -0.76 -4.21
CA ILE A 314 3.93 -2.00 -3.57
C ILE A 314 2.87 -1.74 -2.51
N GLY A 315 1.95 -2.69 -2.33
CA GLY A 315 0.94 -2.71 -1.29
C GLY A 315 0.80 -4.06 -0.63
N SER A 316 0.39 -4.11 0.62
CA SER A 316 0.06 -5.37 1.32
C SER A 316 -1.40 -5.81 1.14
N ASP A 317 -2.22 -4.93 0.60
CA ASP A 317 -3.61 -5.10 0.19
C ASP A 317 -4.48 -5.83 1.24
N SER A 318 -4.69 -7.14 1.11
CA SER A 318 -5.47 -7.93 2.08
C SER A 318 -4.75 -8.18 3.42
N ASN A 319 -3.51 -7.75 3.54
CA ASN A 319 -2.68 -7.90 4.74
C ASN A 319 -2.50 -9.36 5.20
N ILE A 320 -2.52 -10.31 4.27
CA ILE A 320 -2.20 -11.72 4.53
C ILE A 320 -0.73 -11.86 4.94
N SER A 321 0.15 -11.13 4.28
CA SER A 321 1.53 -10.86 4.67
C SER A 321 1.77 -9.35 4.68
N ILE A 322 2.61 -8.87 5.59
CA ILE A 322 2.88 -7.44 5.76
C ILE A 322 4.40 -7.25 5.85
N ASP A 323 5.10 -7.40 4.75
CA ASP A 323 6.56 -7.24 4.67
C ASP A 323 6.95 -6.65 3.30
N PRO A 324 7.43 -5.39 3.22
CA PRO A 324 7.79 -4.75 1.96
C PRO A 324 8.92 -5.48 1.21
N PHE A 325 9.83 -6.11 1.94
CA PHE A 325 10.94 -6.85 1.31
C PHE A 325 10.46 -8.17 0.72
N GLU A 326 9.43 -8.79 1.31
CA GLU A 326 8.75 -9.94 0.74
C GLU A 326 8.00 -9.57 -0.53
N GLU A 327 7.26 -8.45 -0.56
CA GLU A 327 6.58 -7.97 -1.76
C GLU A 327 7.57 -7.77 -2.91
N ILE A 328 8.69 -7.08 -2.66
CA ILE A 328 9.74 -6.85 -3.67
C ILE A 328 10.37 -8.18 -4.11
N ARG A 329 10.59 -9.13 -3.20
CA ARG A 329 11.14 -10.44 -3.49
C ARG A 329 10.22 -11.26 -4.39
N TRP A 330 8.92 -11.28 -4.10
CA TRP A 330 7.91 -11.95 -4.93
C TRP A 330 7.85 -11.37 -6.33
N MET A 331 7.92 -10.03 -6.46
CA MET A 331 7.97 -9.38 -7.78
C MET A 331 9.10 -9.93 -8.65
N GLU A 332 10.31 -10.02 -8.13
CA GLU A 332 11.46 -10.55 -8.88
C GLU A 332 11.37 -12.06 -9.07
N TYR A 333 11.01 -12.83 -8.03
CA TYR A 333 10.97 -14.29 -8.11
C TYR A 333 9.90 -14.80 -9.07
N ALA A 334 8.73 -14.17 -9.09
CA ALA A 334 7.70 -14.51 -10.06
C ALA A 334 8.20 -14.37 -11.51
N GLN A 335 8.93 -13.29 -11.81
CA GLN A 335 9.52 -13.11 -13.14
C GLN A 335 10.59 -14.17 -13.45
N ARG A 336 11.45 -14.48 -12.46
CA ARG A 336 12.47 -15.54 -12.65
C ARG A 336 11.85 -16.89 -13.01
N LEU A 337 10.76 -17.24 -12.34
CA LEU A 337 10.05 -18.51 -12.57
C LEU A 337 9.37 -18.55 -13.93
N ILE A 338 8.76 -17.44 -14.39
CA ILE A 338 8.10 -17.39 -15.71
C ILE A 338 9.11 -17.45 -16.85
N HIS A 339 10.23 -16.73 -16.72
CA HIS A 339 11.20 -16.56 -17.80
C HIS A 339 12.34 -17.56 -17.75
N GLU A 340 12.46 -18.36 -16.66
CA GLU A 340 13.60 -19.28 -16.42
C GLU A 340 14.96 -18.55 -16.46
N GLU A 341 15.00 -17.28 -16.07
CA GLU A 341 16.14 -16.38 -16.06
C GLU A 341 16.39 -15.83 -14.66
N ARG A 342 17.63 -15.39 -14.37
CA ARG A 342 17.99 -14.74 -13.10
C ARG A 342 18.17 -13.24 -13.28
N ASN A 343 17.93 -12.48 -12.15
CA ASN A 343 18.20 -11.05 -12.07
C ASN A 343 17.50 -10.25 -13.19
N ILE A 344 16.23 -10.53 -13.41
CA ILE A 344 15.43 -9.95 -14.49
C ILE A 344 15.29 -8.44 -14.32
N SER A 345 15.16 -7.97 -13.07
CA SER A 345 15.01 -6.54 -12.75
C SER A 345 16.36 -5.83 -12.51
N SER A 346 17.50 -6.49 -12.80
CA SER A 346 18.80 -5.84 -12.70
C SER A 346 18.97 -4.80 -13.82
N PHE A 347 19.42 -3.58 -13.45
CA PHE A 347 19.55 -2.49 -14.40
C PHE A 347 20.76 -1.59 -14.08
N ASN A 348 21.47 -1.12 -15.12
CA ASN A 348 22.61 -0.18 -14.99
C ASN A 348 23.70 -0.63 -14.01
N ASN A 349 24.06 -1.91 -13.97
CA ASN A 349 25.02 -2.51 -13.05
C ASN A 349 24.59 -2.49 -11.55
N TYR A 350 23.34 -2.20 -11.25
CA TYR A 350 22.74 -2.43 -9.95
C TYR A 350 22.06 -3.81 -9.88
N GLY A 351 22.09 -4.44 -8.71
CA GLY A 351 21.34 -5.66 -8.46
C GLY A 351 19.84 -5.44 -8.53
N SER A 352 19.09 -6.54 -8.71
CA SER A 352 17.62 -6.50 -8.79
C SER A 352 16.99 -5.85 -7.57
N GLY A 353 17.48 -6.15 -6.36
CA GLY A 353 16.96 -5.57 -5.12
C GLY A 353 17.18 -4.06 -5.05
N HIS A 354 18.37 -3.59 -5.41
CA HIS A 354 18.66 -2.17 -5.44
C HIS A 354 17.74 -1.41 -6.41
N TYR A 355 17.57 -1.93 -7.61
CA TYR A 355 16.74 -1.29 -8.63
C TYR A 355 15.26 -1.27 -8.23
N LEU A 356 14.72 -2.40 -7.78
CA LEU A 356 13.33 -2.53 -7.36
C LEU A 356 13.04 -1.67 -6.12
N PHE A 357 13.93 -1.67 -5.13
CA PHE A 357 13.77 -0.84 -3.94
C PHE A 357 13.62 0.65 -4.27
N ASN A 358 14.53 1.19 -5.09
CA ASN A 358 14.48 2.60 -5.49
C ASN A 358 13.22 2.92 -6.32
N LYS A 359 12.79 2.01 -7.20
CA LYS A 359 11.54 2.17 -7.95
C LYS A 359 10.32 2.14 -7.03
N THR A 360 10.32 1.31 -6.01
CA THR A 360 9.26 1.27 -4.99
C THR A 360 9.15 2.57 -4.22
N LEU A 361 10.28 3.18 -3.83
CA LEU A 361 10.30 4.50 -3.17
C LEU A 361 9.65 5.57 -4.07
N GLN A 362 10.07 5.64 -5.33
CA GLN A 362 9.52 6.58 -6.31
C GLN A 362 8.01 6.38 -6.53
N GLY A 363 7.59 5.13 -6.70
CA GLY A 363 6.19 4.79 -6.88
C GLY A 363 5.32 5.09 -5.66
N GLY A 364 5.84 4.82 -4.46
CA GLY A 364 5.16 5.14 -3.20
C GLY A 364 4.93 6.64 -3.02
N ALA A 365 5.93 7.47 -3.35
CA ALA A 365 5.79 8.92 -3.33
C ALA A 365 4.74 9.41 -4.34
N LEU A 366 4.73 8.87 -5.56
CA LEU A 366 3.71 9.21 -6.56
C LEU A 366 2.31 8.77 -6.12
N ALA A 367 2.16 7.54 -5.63
CA ALA A 367 0.88 7.01 -5.16
C ALA A 367 0.32 7.79 -3.96
N SER A 368 1.20 8.27 -3.06
CA SER A 368 0.80 9.09 -1.91
C SER A 368 0.44 10.54 -2.26
N GLY A 369 0.88 11.03 -3.43
CA GLY A 369 0.78 12.44 -3.80
C GLY A 369 1.68 13.37 -2.99
N ASP A 370 2.61 12.81 -2.19
CA ASP A 370 3.53 13.59 -1.35
C ASP A 370 4.98 13.23 -1.64
N SER A 371 5.69 14.15 -2.28
CA SER A 371 7.10 13.98 -2.64
C SER A 371 8.06 13.91 -1.46
N LYS A 372 7.60 14.15 -0.23
CA LYS A 372 8.41 14.04 0.99
C LYS A 372 8.46 12.61 1.54
N VAL A 373 7.58 11.73 1.05
CA VAL A 373 7.50 10.32 1.45
C VAL A 373 8.54 9.49 0.68
N GLY A 374 9.20 8.55 1.37
CA GLY A 374 10.07 7.54 0.74
C GLY A 374 11.47 8.02 0.38
N PHE A 375 11.92 9.18 0.86
CA PHE A 375 13.26 9.68 0.57
C PHE A 375 13.96 10.22 1.81
N ILE A 376 15.28 10.02 1.87
CA ILE A 376 16.14 10.70 2.84
C ILE A 376 16.85 11.84 2.10
N ARG A 377 16.31 13.05 2.22
CA ARG A 377 16.85 14.28 1.65
C ARG A 377 16.38 15.49 2.45
N GLU A 378 17.03 16.64 2.27
CA GLU A 378 16.56 17.88 2.89
C GLU A 378 15.15 18.23 2.45
N GLY A 379 14.32 18.66 3.39
CA GLY A 379 12.91 18.96 3.20
C GLY A 379 11.96 17.75 3.21
N ALA A 380 12.47 16.51 3.19
CA ALA A 380 11.67 15.30 3.32
C ALA A 380 11.32 14.99 4.77
N TYR A 381 10.35 14.11 4.97
CA TYR A 381 10.06 13.58 6.29
C TYR A 381 11.24 12.75 6.82
N ALA A 382 11.49 12.84 8.11
CA ALA A 382 12.47 12.00 8.76
C ALA A 382 11.87 10.63 9.08
N ASP A 383 11.66 9.85 8.03
CA ASP A 383 11.11 8.50 8.03
C ASP A 383 12.23 7.52 7.65
N LEU A 384 12.77 6.82 8.66
CA LEU A 384 13.99 6.01 8.55
C LEU A 384 13.75 4.59 9.04
N VAL A 385 14.33 3.64 8.35
CA VAL A 385 14.48 2.25 8.83
C VAL A 385 15.95 2.01 9.13
N THR A 386 16.27 1.60 10.35
CA THR A 386 17.64 1.35 10.77
C THR A 386 17.92 -0.15 10.87
N LEU A 387 19.15 -0.52 10.54
CA LEU A 387 19.62 -1.90 10.49
C LEU A 387 20.96 -2.00 11.24
N SER A 388 21.19 -3.14 11.90
CA SER A 388 22.48 -3.42 12.55
C SER A 388 23.49 -3.97 11.55
N SER A 389 24.70 -3.40 11.53
CA SER A 389 25.82 -3.92 10.73
C SER A 389 26.30 -5.31 11.21
N GLU A 390 25.95 -5.71 12.44
CA GLU A 390 26.29 -7.01 13.02
C GLU A 390 25.30 -8.13 12.59
N ASN A 391 24.26 -7.79 11.83
CA ASN A 391 23.34 -8.81 11.34
C ASN A 391 24.06 -9.76 10.37
N PRO A 392 24.06 -11.10 10.63
CA PRO A 392 24.79 -12.06 9.81
C PRO A 392 24.49 -11.99 8.30
N SER A 393 23.26 -11.60 7.93
CA SER A 393 22.86 -11.45 6.53
C SER A 393 23.44 -10.21 5.86
N LEU A 394 23.99 -9.27 6.62
CA LEU A 394 24.54 -8.01 6.11
C LEU A 394 26.07 -7.95 6.19
N ILE A 395 26.69 -8.84 6.96
CA ILE A 395 28.14 -8.89 7.13
C ILE A 395 28.82 -9.17 5.80
N GLY A 396 29.83 -8.34 5.45
CA GLY A 396 30.60 -8.49 4.21
C GLY A 396 29.95 -7.90 2.96
N HIS A 397 28.72 -7.36 3.08
CA HIS A 397 28.09 -6.65 1.97
C HIS A 397 28.61 -5.22 1.82
N THR A 398 28.61 -4.74 0.59
CA THR A 398 28.96 -3.36 0.21
C THR A 398 27.72 -2.61 -0.22
N ASN A 399 27.83 -1.31 -0.42
CA ASN A 399 26.76 -0.46 -0.93
C ASN A 399 26.13 -0.98 -2.26
N LYS A 400 26.86 -1.78 -3.02
CA LYS A 400 26.37 -2.39 -4.27
C LYS A 400 25.49 -3.61 -4.05
N THR A 401 25.63 -4.30 -2.93
CA THR A 401 24.97 -5.56 -2.66
C THR A 401 24.07 -5.56 -1.41
N LEU A 402 24.10 -4.48 -0.64
CA LEU A 402 23.42 -4.40 0.64
C LEU A 402 21.89 -4.50 0.50
N LEU A 403 21.29 -3.78 -0.46
CA LEU A 403 19.84 -3.88 -0.72
C LEU A 403 19.44 -5.26 -1.25
N ASP A 404 20.30 -5.89 -2.07
CA ASP A 404 20.05 -7.26 -2.52
C ASP A 404 20.10 -8.25 -1.35
N ALA A 405 21.01 -8.06 -0.40
CA ALA A 405 21.07 -8.87 0.81
C ALA A 405 19.81 -8.69 1.69
N ILE A 406 19.38 -7.44 1.89
CA ILE A 406 18.17 -7.11 2.64
C ILE A 406 16.95 -7.83 2.04
N ILE A 407 16.79 -7.78 0.72
CA ILE A 407 15.61 -8.30 0.03
C ILE A 407 15.67 -9.81 -0.15
N PHE A 408 16.81 -10.38 -0.55
CA PHE A 408 16.87 -11.76 -1.03
C PHE A 408 17.48 -12.77 -0.06
N SER A 409 18.19 -12.34 0.99
CA SER A 409 18.91 -13.27 1.85
C SER A 409 18.33 -13.40 3.27
N ASN A 410 17.31 -12.64 3.63
CA ASN A 410 16.75 -12.73 4.97
C ASN A 410 15.22 -12.79 5.01
N HIS A 411 14.73 -13.52 6.03
CA HIS A 411 13.31 -13.65 6.34
C HIS A 411 12.97 -13.23 7.78
N ASN A 412 13.96 -12.81 8.59
CA ASN A 412 13.75 -12.47 9.99
C ASN A 412 14.52 -11.22 10.39
N VAL A 413 13.75 -10.30 10.95
CA VAL A 413 14.16 -9.12 11.73
C VAL A 413 15.55 -8.58 11.41
N LEU A 414 15.66 -7.91 10.25
CA LEU A 414 16.82 -7.06 9.94
C LEU A 414 16.72 -5.71 10.63
N ILE A 415 15.48 -5.27 10.88
CA ILE A 415 15.18 -3.92 11.34
C ILE A 415 15.50 -3.81 12.83
N ASP A 416 16.36 -2.87 13.15
CA ASP A 416 16.67 -2.49 14.51
C ASP A 416 15.62 -1.54 15.07
N ARG A 417 15.37 -0.42 14.37
CA ARG A 417 14.38 0.58 14.77
C ARG A 417 13.77 1.27 13.54
N VAL A 418 12.59 1.83 13.74
CA VAL A 418 11.91 2.66 12.74
C VAL A 418 11.66 4.05 13.31
N MET A 419 11.96 5.06 12.52
CA MET A 419 11.65 6.45 12.81
C MET A 419 10.60 6.94 11.84
N ILE A 420 9.55 7.57 12.36
CA ILE A 420 8.50 8.19 11.56
C ILE A 420 8.32 9.63 12.05
N ASN A 421 8.29 10.57 11.13
CA ASN A 421 8.14 11.99 11.45
C ASN A 421 9.16 12.46 12.52
N GLY A 422 10.39 11.95 12.44
CA GLY A 422 11.48 12.28 13.36
C GLY A 422 11.34 11.70 14.78
N GLN A 423 10.40 10.76 15.00
CA GLN A 423 10.20 10.09 16.27
C GLN A 423 10.48 8.59 16.13
N TRP A 424 11.25 8.02 17.08
CA TRP A 424 11.39 6.58 17.17
C TRP A 424 10.08 5.94 17.58
N VAL A 425 9.60 5.02 16.76
CA VAL A 425 8.35 4.29 17.06
C VAL A 425 8.66 3.15 18.03
N ASN A 426 7.85 3.05 19.07
CA ASN A 426 7.87 1.93 20.01
C ASN A 426 6.56 1.16 19.90
N ALA A 427 6.63 -0.16 19.88
CA ALA A 427 5.44 -1.00 19.89
C ALA A 427 4.69 -0.85 21.22
N ASP A 428 3.42 -0.49 21.14
CA ASP A 428 2.52 -0.51 22.30
C ASP A 428 2.00 -1.93 22.52
N LYS A 429 2.22 -2.47 23.70
CA LYS A 429 1.77 -3.82 24.07
C LYS A 429 0.25 -3.95 24.11
N SER A 430 -0.47 -2.86 24.36
CA SER A 430 -1.94 -2.88 24.40
C SER A 430 -2.55 -3.18 23.03
N VAL A 431 -1.86 -2.83 21.94
CA VAL A 431 -2.34 -3.10 20.58
C VAL A 431 -2.64 -4.59 20.36
N LEU A 432 -1.72 -5.47 20.79
CA LEU A 432 -1.93 -6.91 20.63
C LEU A 432 -3.09 -7.44 21.47
N GLU A 433 -3.28 -6.93 22.68
CA GLU A 433 -4.39 -7.37 23.55
C GLU A 433 -5.74 -6.90 22.98
N ASN A 434 -5.84 -5.64 22.56
CA ASN A 434 -7.03 -5.12 21.90
C ASN A 434 -7.36 -5.87 20.60
N TYR A 435 -6.32 -6.22 19.82
CA TYR A 435 -6.50 -7.02 18.60
C TYR A 435 -7.04 -8.41 18.90
N LYS A 436 -6.54 -9.10 19.93
CA LYS A 436 -7.07 -10.40 20.35
C LYS A 436 -8.54 -10.32 20.70
N GLU A 437 -8.93 -9.33 21.52
CA GLU A 437 -10.34 -9.12 21.90
C GLU A 437 -11.21 -8.85 20.65
N ALA A 438 -10.76 -7.96 19.77
CA ALA A 438 -11.45 -7.66 18.53
C ALA A 438 -11.59 -8.91 17.66
N LEU A 439 -10.52 -9.68 17.48
CA LEU A 439 -10.52 -10.88 16.67
C LEU A 439 -11.53 -11.92 17.19
N PHE A 440 -11.52 -12.17 18.50
CA PHE A 440 -12.51 -13.08 19.11
C PHE A 440 -13.94 -12.59 18.97
N SER A 441 -14.19 -11.29 18.94
CA SER A 441 -15.53 -10.73 18.76
C SER A 441 -16.06 -10.85 17.33
N VAL A 442 -15.18 -10.76 16.31
CA VAL A 442 -15.56 -10.86 14.89
C VAL A 442 -15.45 -12.28 14.33
N MET A 443 -14.69 -13.16 14.98
CA MET A 443 -14.58 -14.57 14.63
C MET A 443 -15.79 -15.35 15.15
N ASP A 444 -16.94 -15.24 14.49
CA ASP A 444 -18.00 -16.21 14.67
C ASP A 444 -17.57 -17.53 14.00
N TYR A 445 -17.89 -18.68 14.63
CA TYR A 445 -17.69 -20.02 14.05
C TYR A 445 -18.28 -20.20 12.65
N LYS A 446 -19.15 -19.28 12.23
CA LYS A 446 -19.70 -19.20 10.87
C LYS A 446 -18.72 -18.65 9.82
N LEU A 447 -17.60 -18.02 10.21
CA LEU A 447 -16.55 -17.59 9.28
C LEU A 447 -15.68 -18.77 8.84
N ILE A 448 -15.56 -19.77 9.71
CA ILE A 448 -14.81 -21.01 9.43
C ILE A 448 -15.77 -21.97 8.71
N PRO A 449 -15.39 -22.53 7.54
CA PRO A 449 -16.23 -23.43 6.78
C PRO A 449 -16.56 -24.72 7.50
#